data_dce23768bc50cbf2ecef48d0e72a2d3d
#
_entry.id   dce23768bc50cbf2ecef48d0e72a2d3d
#
_cell.length_a   1.000
_cell.length_b   1.000
_cell.length_c   1.000
_cell.angle_alpha   90.00
_cell.angle_beta   90.00
_cell.angle_gamma   90.00
#
_symmetry.space_group_name_H-M   'P 1'
#
loop_
_entity.id
_entity.type
_entity.pdbx_description
1 polymer ?
#
loop_
_entity_poly.entity_id
_entity_poly.type
_entity_poly.pdbx_seq_one_letter_code
_entity_poly.pdbx_strand_id
1 'polypeptide(L)'
;GFTPRGLVEMTLNLQALVNDLGADKVELHLIGHSAGSLINGHLIRLLWARHLPIATSTLMAPACTLDFANRTYRSVIEGGGLQRDDFHMHIMSDKREQDDNVIGVYHKSLLYLVSRSYEELQRMPLLGMAKSLDGAYQDFSDPKLSEWNIAAQDMTTQWNAFFWDNDVPAGFAATGSGLTHPRASTLHIYNDPKMTYGPHTKADTSHGGFDNDLNVMTTTLKNILGLDADARLDQPFIDLDY
;
A
#
# COMPACT_ATOMS: atom_id res chain seq x y z
N GLY A 1 4.28 28.84 -23.30
CA GLY A 1 5.07 27.61 -23.12
C GLY A 1 4.41 26.75 -22.07
N PHE A 2 4.45 25.44 -22.22
CA PHE A 2 3.96 24.49 -21.20
C PHE A 2 4.90 24.49 -20.01
N THR A 3 4.42 24.81 -18.83
CA THR A 3 5.21 24.70 -17.59
C THR A 3 4.98 23.31 -17.02
N PRO A 4 6.02 22.46 -16.88
CA PRO A 4 5.86 21.15 -16.27
C PRO A 4 5.32 21.27 -14.84
N ARG A 5 4.43 20.36 -14.45
CA ARG A 5 3.96 20.29 -13.06
C ARG A 5 4.95 19.48 -12.22
N GLY A 6 4.97 19.67 -10.89
CA GLY A 6 5.99 19.19 -9.98
C GLY A 6 6.49 17.75 -10.18
N LEU A 7 5.58 16.75 -10.32
CA LEU A 7 5.99 15.37 -10.57
C LEU A 7 6.69 15.18 -11.93
N VAL A 8 6.26 15.92 -12.96
CA VAL A 8 6.91 15.88 -14.30
C VAL A 8 8.30 16.46 -14.22
N GLU A 9 8.46 17.61 -13.55
CA GLU A 9 9.76 18.23 -13.34
C GLU A 9 10.72 17.33 -12.56
N MET A 10 10.22 16.71 -11.48
CA MET A 10 10.99 15.74 -10.70
C MET A 10 11.45 14.57 -11.57
N THR A 11 10.58 13.99 -12.39
CA THR A 11 10.97 12.86 -13.26
C THR A 11 11.94 13.26 -14.38
N LEU A 12 11.91 14.50 -14.86
CA LEU A 12 12.91 15.01 -15.82
C LEU A 12 14.29 15.16 -15.15
N ASN A 13 14.34 15.64 -13.92
CA ASN A 13 15.59 15.74 -13.17
C ASN A 13 16.16 14.35 -12.82
N LEU A 14 15.31 13.39 -12.44
CA LEU A 14 15.72 12.00 -12.24
C LEU A 14 16.24 11.36 -13.53
N GLN A 15 15.59 11.64 -14.67
CA GLN A 15 16.08 11.17 -15.97
C GLN A 15 17.46 11.72 -16.29
N ALA A 16 17.69 13.00 -16.01
CA ALA A 16 19.02 13.61 -16.22
C ALA A 16 20.08 12.97 -15.32
N LEU A 17 19.75 12.70 -14.05
CA LEU A 17 20.63 12.01 -13.11
C LEU A 17 20.96 10.59 -13.57
N VAL A 18 19.95 9.81 -13.99
CA VAL A 18 20.17 8.45 -14.50
C VAL A 18 21.00 8.44 -15.77
N ASN A 19 20.80 9.40 -16.66
CA ASN A 19 21.61 9.54 -17.87
C ASN A 19 23.08 9.89 -17.57
N ASP A 20 23.32 10.67 -16.51
CA ASP A 20 24.69 11.06 -16.11
C ASP A 20 25.44 9.93 -15.39
N LEU A 21 24.76 9.22 -14.49
CA LEU A 21 25.38 8.17 -13.68
C LEU A 21 25.40 6.79 -14.35
N GLY A 22 24.44 6.50 -15.21
CA GLY A 22 24.13 5.17 -15.76
C GLY A 22 22.99 4.48 -15.00
N ALA A 23 22.08 3.84 -15.75
CA ALA A 23 20.89 3.20 -15.18
C ALA A 23 21.22 2.01 -14.25
N ASP A 24 22.38 1.40 -14.41
CA ASP A 24 22.91 0.29 -13.60
C ASP A 24 23.44 0.75 -12.22
N LYS A 25 23.51 2.05 -11.99
CA LYS A 25 24.01 2.66 -10.75
C LYS A 25 22.96 3.43 -9.97
N VAL A 26 21.71 3.41 -10.45
CA VAL A 26 20.63 4.14 -9.82
C VAL A 26 19.46 3.19 -9.61
N GLU A 27 18.99 3.10 -8.37
CA GLU A 27 17.77 2.42 -8.00
C GLU A 27 16.77 3.41 -7.42
N LEU A 28 15.51 3.31 -7.82
CA LEU A 28 14.44 4.15 -7.30
C LEU A 28 13.50 3.30 -6.44
N HIS A 29 13.43 3.64 -5.17
CA HIS A 29 12.54 3.01 -4.20
C HIS A 29 11.42 3.99 -3.83
N LEU A 30 10.17 3.58 -4.04
CA LEU A 30 9.00 4.42 -3.77
C LEU A 30 8.35 4.00 -2.46
N ILE A 31 8.22 4.93 -1.51
CA ILE A 31 7.49 4.70 -0.27
C ILE A 31 6.33 5.69 -0.21
N GLY A 32 5.13 5.22 0.12
CA GLY A 32 3.95 6.06 0.24
C GLY A 32 3.04 5.64 1.39
N HIS A 33 2.76 6.57 2.29
CA HIS A 33 1.80 6.38 3.36
C HIS A 33 0.48 7.06 3.02
N SER A 34 -0.63 6.37 3.23
CA SER A 34 -1.98 6.91 3.08
C SER A 34 -2.23 7.56 1.69
N ALA A 35 -2.51 8.86 1.65
CA ALA A 35 -2.66 9.65 0.42
C ALA A 35 -1.38 9.68 -0.45
N GLY A 36 -0.21 9.36 0.11
CA GLY A 36 1.02 9.16 -0.64
C GLY A 36 0.89 8.08 -1.72
N SER A 37 -0.03 7.12 -1.56
CA SER A 37 -0.36 6.13 -2.59
C SER A 37 -0.89 6.75 -3.89
N LEU A 38 -1.61 7.87 -3.82
CA LEU A 38 -2.07 8.59 -5.01
C LEU A 38 -0.92 9.29 -5.74
N ILE A 39 -0.03 9.92 -4.99
CA ILE A 39 1.17 10.59 -5.55
C ILE A 39 2.08 9.54 -6.20
N ASN A 40 2.39 8.46 -5.48
CA ASN A 40 3.23 7.38 -5.98
C ASN A 40 2.61 6.65 -7.18
N GLY A 41 1.29 6.48 -7.23
CA GLY A 41 0.61 5.88 -8.38
C GLY A 41 0.75 6.72 -9.66
N HIS A 42 0.74 8.04 -9.55
CA HIS A 42 1.05 8.91 -10.69
C HIS A 42 2.55 8.89 -11.02
N LEU A 43 3.39 8.93 -10.00
CA LEU A 43 4.85 8.94 -10.15
C LEU A 43 5.35 7.67 -10.82
N ILE A 44 4.93 6.49 -10.37
CA ILE A 44 5.38 5.19 -10.91
C ILE A 44 5.09 5.08 -12.42
N ARG A 45 3.93 5.59 -12.87
CA ARG A 45 3.60 5.66 -14.31
C ARG A 45 4.52 6.59 -15.09
N LEU A 46 4.87 7.74 -14.51
CA LEU A 46 5.78 8.70 -15.14
C LEU A 46 7.20 8.14 -15.24
N LEU A 47 7.67 7.45 -14.20
CA LEU A 47 8.98 6.79 -14.17
C LEU A 47 9.03 5.67 -15.23
N TRP A 48 8.02 4.80 -15.23
CA TRP A 48 7.92 3.71 -16.22
C TRP A 48 7.87 4.23 -17.67
N ALA A 49 7.05 5.25 -17.94
CA ALA A 49 6.96 5.87 -19.27
C ALA A 49 8.29 6.50 -19.74
N ARG A 50 9.24 6.73 -18.83
CA ARG A 50 10.60 7.22 -19.12
C ARG A 50 11.68 6.15 -19.02
N HIS A 51 11.28 4.90 -18.83
CA HIS A 51 12.21 3.76 -18.64
C HIS A 51 13.21 3.99 -17.49
N LEU A 52 12.76 4.68 -16.42
CA LEU A 52 13.56 4.87 -15.21
C LEU A 52 13.53 3.60 -14.33
N PRO A 53 14.64 3.24 -13.68
CA PRO A 53 14.75 2.00 -12.91
C PRO A 53 13.97 2.09 -11.59
N ILE A 54 12.83 1.39 -11.51
CA ILE A 54 12.03 1.27 -10.28
C ILE A 54 12.39 -0.07 -9.65
N ALA A 55 13.06 -0.02 -8.50
CA ALA A 55 13.50 -1.22 -7.79
C ALA A 55 12.40 -1.77 -6.88
N THR A 56 11.81 -0.95 -6.01
CA THR A 56 10.72 -1.37 -5.12
C THR A 56 9.64 -0.31 -4.99
N SER A 57 8.42 -0.73 -4.60
CA SER A 57 7.34 0.17 -4.19
C SER A 57 6.68 -0.37 -2.93
N THR A 58 6.73 0.39 -1.83
CA THR A 58 6.12 0.07 -0.54
C THR A 58 5.00 1.05 -0.22
N LEU A 59 3.81 0.53 0.04
CA LEU A 59 2.66 1.33 0.44
C LEU A 59 2.25 1.00 1.88
N MET A 60 2.07 2.01 2.69
CA MET A 60 1.60 1.91 4.07
C MET A 60 0.19 2.48 4.16
N ALA A 61 -0.77 1.65 4.56
CA ALA A 61 -2.20 2.01 4.64
C ALA A 61 -2.70 2.82 3.43
N PRO A 62 -2.50 2.35 2.17
CA PRO A 62 -2.78 3.14 0.97
C PRO A 62 -4.24 3.56 0.88
N ALA A 63 -4.48 4.86 0.72
CA ALA A 63 -5.82 5.44 0.66
C ALA A 63 -6.41 5.51 -0.76
N CYS A 64 -5.71 5.01 -1.77
CA CYS A 64 -6.24 4.98 -3.14
C CYS A 64 -7.29 3.88 -3.32
N THR A 65 -8.26 4.09 -4.22
CA THR A 65 -9.25 3.09 -4.62
C THR A 65 -8.61 1.95 -5.42
N LEU A 66 -9.27 0.79 -5.47
CA LEU A 66 -8.83 -0.32 -6.34
C LEU A 66 -8.87 0.06 -7.84
N ASP A 67 -9.78 0.94 -8.26
CA ASP A 67 -9.79 1.47 -9.62
C ASP A 67 -8.50 2.25 -9.93
N PHE A 68 -8.11 3.15 -9.02
CA PHE A 68 -6.85 3.88 -9.17
C PHE A 68 -5.65 2.93 -9.19
N ALA A 69 -5.62 1.93 -8.30
CA ALA A 69 -4.57 0.94 -8.23
C ALA A 69 -4.45 0.11 -9.53
N ASN A 70 -5.59 -0.30 -10.12
CA ASN A 70 -5.63 -0.99 -11.40
C ASN A 70 -5.04 -0.14 -12.54
N ARG A 71 -5.37 1.16 -12.57
CA ARG A 71 -4.89 2.08 -13.62
C ARG A 71 -3.45 2.53 -13.44
N THR A 72 -2.87 2.33 -12.27
CA THR A 72 -1.52 2.79 -11.96
C THR A 72 -0.59 1.62 -11.65
N TYR A 73 -0.59 1.10 -10.44
CA TYR A 73 0.34 0.06 -9.99
C TYR A 73 0.25 -1.22 -10.83
N ARG A 74 -0.96 -1.77 -10.98
CA ARG A 74 -1.17 -2.96 -11.80
C ARG A 74 -0.66 -2.77 -13.22
N SER A 75 -1.02 -1.66 -13.88
CA SER A 75 -0.62 -1.43 -15.27
C SER A 75 0.91 -1.36 -15.45
N VAL A 76 1.63 -0.80 -14.47
CA VAL A 76 3.09 -0.74 -14.48
C VAL A 76 3.71 -2.11 -14.22
N ILE A 77 3.16 -2.87 -13.27
CA ILE A 77 3.65 -4.22 -12.93
C ILE A 77 3.43 -5.18 -14.12
N GLU A 78 2.22 -5.23 -14.68
CA GLU A 78 1.90 -6.04 -15.85
C GLU A 78 2.72 -5.63 -17.08
N GLY A 79 3.09 -4.37 -17.20
CA GLY A 79 3.96 -3.83 -18.25
C GLY A 79 5.45 -4.03 -18.02
N GLY A 80 5.86 -4.67 -16.91
CA GLY A 80 7.26 -4.96 -16.60
C GLY A 80 8.07 -3.78 -16.05
N GLY A 81 7.39 -2.70 -15.60
CA GLY A 81 8.05 -1.52 -15.02
C GLY A 81 8.42 -1.68 -13.54
N LEU A 82 7.84 -2.66 -12.87
CA LEU A 82 8.14 -3.08 -11.50
C LEU A 82 7.87 -4.58 -11.41
N GLN A 83 8.74 -5.33 -10.74
CA GLN A 83 8.45 -6.74 -10.46
C GLN A 83 7.34 -6.83 -9.41
N ARG A 84 6.50 -7.86 -9.54
CA ARG A 84 5.35 -8.03 -8.64
C ARG A 84 5.79 -8.29 -7.19
N ASP A 85 6.90 -9.00 -7.02
CA ASP A 85 7.45 -9.33 -5.71
C ASP A 85 8.14 -8.14 -5.02
N ASP A 86 8.40 -7.07 -5.77
CA ASP A 86 8.95 -5.80 -5.26
C ASP A 86 7.86 -4.77 -4.94
N PHE A 87 6.57 -5.15 -5.07
CA PHE A 87 5.43 -4.34 -4.66
C PHE A 87 4.90 -4.79 -3.30
N HIS A 88 5.19 -4.03 -2.26
CA HIS A 88 4.86 -4.35 -0.87
C HIS A 88 3.74 -3.48 -0.31
N MET A 89 2.91 -4.06 0.53
CA MET A 89 1.85 -3.35 1.25
C MET A 89 1.89 -3.67 2.75
N HIS A 90 1.78 -2.64 3.58
CA HIS A 90 1.56 -2.72 5.01
C HIS A 90 0.17 -2.16 5.32
N ILE A 91 -0.72 -2.98 5.86
CA ILE A 91 -2.12 -2.60 6.14
C ILE A 91 -2.55 -3.09 7.51
N MET A 92 -3.57 -2.48 8.08
CA MET A 92 -4.21 -2.99 9.30
C MET A 92 -5.19 -4.13 8.98
N SER A 93 -5.37 -5.05 9.94
CA SER A 93 -6.53 -5.93 9.93
C SER A 93 -7.82 -5.11 10.06
N ASP A 94 -8.95 -5.65 9.59
CA ASP A 94 -10.24 -4.97 9.71
C ASP A 94 -10.59 -4.66 11.16
N LYS A 95 -10.18 -5.53 12.09
CA LYS A 95 -10.36 -5.29 13.52
C LYS A 95 -9.62 -4.03 13.96
N ARG A 96 -8.38 -3.83 13.55
CA ARG A 96 -7.61 -2.63 13.92
C ARG A 96 -8.14 -1.38 13.24
N GLU A 97 -8.57 -1.48 11.98
CA GLU A 97 -9.25 -0.39 11.29
C GLU A 97 -10.53 0.06 12.01
N GLN A 98 -11.27 -0.88 12.61
CA GLN A 98 -12.49 -0.57 13.36
C GLN A 98 -12.22 -0.06 14.78
N ASP A 99 -11.10 -0.44 15.39
CA ASP A 99 -10.71 0.01 16.74
C ASP A 99 -9.97 1.35 16.70
N ASP A 100 -9.54 1.83 15.52
CA ASP A 100 -8.86 3.11 15.33
C ASP A 100 -9.82 4.30 15.52
N ASN A 101 -9.28 5.49 15.70
CA ASN A 101 -10.05 6.68 16.03
C ASN A 101 -9.48 7.93 15.36
N VAL A 102 -10.25 8.55 14.48
CA VAL A 102 -9.88 9.80 13.82
C VAL A 102 -10.34 10.99 14.67
N ILE A 103 -9.36 11.70 15.25
CA ILE A 103 -9.56 12.98 15.98
C ILE A 103 -10.57 12.86 17.15
N GLY A 104 -10.76 11.67 17.73
CA GLY A 104 -11.68 11.49 18.86
C GLY A 104 -13.18 11.59 18.52
N VAL A 105 -13.54 11.82 17.27
CA VAL A 105 -14.94 12.04 16.82
C VAL A 105 -15.44 10.89 15.96
N TYR A 106 -14.59 10.33 15.10
CA TYR A 106 -14.93 9.21 14.24
C TYR A 106 -14.23 7.94 14.74
N HIS A 107 -15.01 7.02 15.30
CA HIS A 107 -14.54 5.79 15.94
C HIS A 107 -14.29 4.67 14.93
N LYS A 108 -13.47 4.93 13.93
CA LYS A 108 -12.88 4.01 12.95
C LYS A 108 -11.70 4.71 12.30
N SER A 109 -10.91 3.96 11.52
CA SER A 109 -9.76 4.50 10.81
C SER A 109 -10.11 5.56 9.77
N LEU A 110 -9.08 6.29 9.36
CA LEU A 110 -9.19 7.25 8.26
C LEU A 110 -9.63 6.58 6.94
N LEU A 111 -9.20 5.33 6.66
CA LEU A 111 -9.61 4.62 5.45
C LEU A 111 -11.11 4.35 5.43
N TYR A 112 -11.70 3.99 6.57
CA TYR A 112 -13.16 3.86 6.67
C TYR A 112 -13.88 5.19 6.40
N LEU A 113 -13.33 6.30 6.88
CA LEU A 113 -13.90 7.63 6.63
C LEU A 113 -13.81 7.99 5.15
N VAL A 114 -12.66 7.77 4.52
CA VAL A 114 -12.46 8.02 3.07
C VAL A 114 -13.41 7.16 2.25
N SER A 115 -13.43 5.85 2.45
CA SER A 115 -14.30 4.91 1.74
C SER A 115 -15.79 5.25 1.82
N ARG A 116 -16.23 5.82 2.95
CA ARG A 116 -17.65 6.05 3.23
C ARG A 116 -18.13 7.47 2.97
N SER A 117 -17.23 8.46 2.95
CA SER A 117 -17.61 9.87 2.96
C SER A 117 -16.83 10.78 2.02
N TYR A 118 -15.65 10.42 1.57
CA TYR A 118 -14.80 11.27 0.73
C TYR A 118 -14.67 10.79 -0.71
N GLU A 119 -14.99 9.52 -0.99
CA GLU A 119 -15.09 9.04 -2.37
C GLU A 119 -16.38 9.53 -3.03
N GLU A 120 -16.39 9.63 -4.37
CA GLU A 120 -17.55 10.05 -5.18
C GLU A 120 -18.78 9.18 -4.87
N LEU A 121 -18.56 7.88 -4.69
CA LEU A 121 -19.57 6.92 -4.26
C LEU A 121 -19.18 6.37 -2.88
N GLN A 122 -20.18 6.21 -2.02
CA GLN A 122 -19.97 5.60 -0.70
C GLN A 122 -19.61 4.13 -0.80
N ARG A 123 -18.87 3.63 0.18
CA ARG A 123 -18.43 2.24 0.28
C ARG A 123 -17.54 1.81 -0.89
N MET A 124 -16.62 2.67 -1.29
CA MET A 124 -15.60 2.32 -2.27
C MET A 124 -14.46 1.53 -1.62
N PRO A 125 -14.03 0.40 -2.21
CA PRO A 125 -12.91 -0.37 -1.69
C PRO A 125 -11.59 0.38 -1.89
N LEU A 126 -10.86 0.61 -0.80
CA LEU A 126 -9.52 1.20 -0.83
C LEU A 126 -8.46 0.11 -0.74
N LEU A 127 -7.34 0.32 -1.40
CA LEU A 127 -6.24 -0.65 -1.46
C LEU A 127 -5.69 -1.01 -0.07
N GLY A 128 -5.71 -0.07 0.89
CA GLY A 128 -5.23 -0.28 2.25
C GLY A 128 -6.19 -0.99 3.18
N MET A 129 -7.40 -1.30 2.77
CA MET A 129 -8.38 -2.01 3.60
C MET A 129 -8.28 -3.52 3.37
N ALA A 130 -8.00 -4.31 4.41
CA ALA A 130 -7.90 -5.77 4.30
C ALA A 130 -9.14 -6.43 3.67
N LYS A 131 -10.34 -5.91 3.96
CA LYS A 131 -11.60 -6.37 3.32
C LYS A 131 -11.62 -6.20 1.80
N SER A 132 -10.94 -5.20 1.26
CA SER A 132 -10.89 -4.99 -0.19
C SER A 132 -10.15 -6.10 -0.93
N LEU A 133 -9.28 -6.81 -0.22
CA LEU A 133 -8.42 -7.87 -0.74
C LEU A 133 -8.95 -9.28 -0.43
N ASP A 134 -9.94 -9.41 0.45
CA ASP A 134 -10.46 -10.68 0.97
C ASP A 134 -11.69 -11.15 0.18
N GLY A 135 -11.64 -12.36 -0.34
CA GLY A 135 -12.71 -12.97 -1.13
C GLY A 135 -14.06 -13.08 -0.41
N ALA A 136 -14.06 -13.12 0.93
CA ALA A 136 -15.30 -13.15 1.72
C ALA A 136 -16.15 -11.88 1.58
N TYR A 137 -15.56 -10.78 1.11
CA TYR A 137 -16.24 -9.48 0.95
C TYR A 137 -16.48 -9.08 -0.51
N GLN A 138 -16.43 -10.04 -1.43
CA GLN A 138 -16.62 -9.82 -2.88
C GLN A 138 -17.97 -10.29 -3.41
N ASP A 139 -18.95 -10.49 -2.53
CA ASP A 139 -20.33 -10.75 -2.94
C ASP A 139 -21.05 -9.43 -3.26
N PHE A 140 -21.32 -9.21 -4.53
CA PHE A 140 -22.05 -8.06 -5.07
C PHE A 140 -23.49 -8.41 -5.51
N SER A 141 -23.98 -9.62 -5.21
CA SER A 141 -25.28 -10.11 -5.65
C SER A 141 -26.47 -9.34 -5.06
N ASP A 142 -26.34 -8.88 -3.81
CA ASP A 142 -27.32 -8.02 -3.14
C ASP A 142 -26.69 -6.69 -2.71
N PRO A 143 -27.05 -5.56 -3.35
CA PRO A 143 -26.52 -4.24 -3.01
C PRO A 143 -26.76 -3.79 -1.56
N LYS A 144 -27.76 -4.37 -0.87
CA LYS A 144 -28.05 -4.05 0.54
C LYS A 144 -27.14 -4.80 1.51
N LEU A 145 -26.69 -5.99 1.13
CA LEU A 145 -25.85 -6.87 1.94
C LEU A 145 -24.37 -6.74 1.59
N SER A 146 -24.05 -6.31 0.38
CA SER A 146 -22.66 -6.12 -0.05
C SER A 146 -21.91 -5.13 0.83
N GLU A 147 -20.68 -5.47 1.21
CA GLU A 147 -19.76 -4.55 1.92
C GLU A 147 -19.47 -3.31 1.07
N TRP A 148 -19.33 -3.46 -0.24
CA TRP A 148 -18.95 -2.43 -1.18
C TRP A 148 -20.11 -1.93 -2.04
N ASN A 149 -19.94 -0.76 -2.63
CA ASN A 149 -20.85 -0.26 -3.66
C ASN A 149 -20.83 -1.21 -4.86
N ILE A 150 -21.98 -1.47 -5.46
CA ILE A 150 -22.08 -2.36 -6.63
C ILE A 150 -21.23 -1.87 -7.81
N ALA A 151 -21.05 -0.56 -7.95
CA ALA A 151 -20.19 0.03 -8.99
C ALA A 151 -18.70 -0.35 -8.82
N ALA A 152 -18.31 -0.87 -7.66
CA ALA A 152 -16.94 -1.30 -7.39
C ALA A 152 -16.65 -2.75 -7.81
N GLN A 153 -17.64 -3.51 -8.28
CA GLN A 153 -17.49 -4.94 -8.59
C GLN A 153 -16.35 -5.21 -9.55
N ASP A 154 -16.35 -4.54 -10.70
CA ASP A 154 -15.35 -4.79 -11.74
C ASP A 154 -13.92 -4.45 -11.27
N MET A 155 -13.75 -3.30 -10.61
CA MET A 155 -12.42 -2.89 -10.11
C MET A 155 -11.89 -3.83 -9.02
N THR A 156 -12.77 -4.33 -8.15
CA THR A 156 -12.43 -5.27 -7.09
C THR A 156 -12.03 -6.62 -7.67
N THR A 157 -12.83 -7.14 -8.59
CA THR A 157 -12.56 -8.40 -9.28
C THR A 157 -11.23 -8.34 -10.03
N GLN A 158 -11.00 -7.27 -10.80
CA GLN A 158 -9.78 -7.12 -11.58
C GLN A 158 -8.52 -7.01 -10.70
N TRP A 159 -8.58 -6.22 -9.62
CA TRP A 159 -7.43 -6.09 -8.72
C TRP A 159 -7.13 -7.42 -8.00
N ASN A 160 -8.15 -8.06 -7.46
CA ASN A 160 -7.94 -9.29 -6.69
C ASN A 160 -7.50 -10.47 -7.57
N ALA A 161 -8.04 -10.60 -8.78
CA ALA A 161 -7.55 -11.58 -9.75
C ALA A 161 -6.07 -11.35 -10.09
N PHE A 162 -5.66 -10.10 -10.29
CA PHE A 162 -4.26 -9.75 -10.52
C PHE A 162 -3.41 -10.01 -9.28
N PHE A 163 -3.78 -9.48 -8.12
CA PHE A 163 -2.96 -9.53 -6.91
C PHE A 163 -2.77 -10.96 -6.40
N TRP A 164 -3.81 -11.79 -6.45
CA TRP A 164 -3.83 -13.16 -5.95
C TRP A 164 -3.64 -14.25 -7.03
N ASP A 165 -3.19 -13.89 -8.22
CA ASP A 165 -3.02 -14.85 -9.33
C ASP A 165 -4.29 -15.68 -9.62
N ASN A 166 -5.48 -15.08 -9.50
CA ASN A 166 -6.82 -15.68 -9.58
C ASN A 166 -7.19 -16.65 -8.45
N ASP A 167 -6.36 -16.83 -7.43
CA ASP A 167 -6.64 -17.65 -6.26
C ASP A 167 -6.92 -16.76 -5.02
N VAL A 168 -8.04 -16.04 -5.05
CA VAL A 168 -8.39 -15.03 -4.05
C VAL A 168 -8.70 -15.67 -2.69
N PRO A 169 -7.87 -15.48 -1.67
CA PRO A 169 -8.12 -16.07 -0.34
C PRO A 169 -9.29 -15.37 0.35
N ALA A 170 -9.97 -16.08 1.26
CA ALA A 170 -11.11 -15.56 2.00
C ALA A 170 -10.95 -15.78 3.51
N GLY A 171 -11.47 -14.83 4.29
CA GLY A 171 -11.58 -14.93 5.74
C GLY A 171 -10.37 -14.42 6.53
N PHE A 172 -9.39 -13.82 5.88
CA PHE A 172 -8.19 -13.29 6.55
C PHE A 172 -8.33 -11.84 7.04
N ALA A 173 -9.24 -11.06 6.45
CA ALA A 173 -9.30 -9.61 6.66
C ALA A 173 -9.48 -9.22 8.13
N ALA A 174 -10.24 -9.99 8.88
CA ALA A 174 -10.57 -9.67 10.27
C ALA A 174 -9.32 -9.54 11.17
N THR A 175 -8.38 -10.45 11.05
CA THR A 175 -7.21 -10.56 11.95
C THR A 175 -5.87 -10.77 11.23
N GLY A 176 -5.86 -10.88 9.92
CA GLY A 176 -4.68 -11.27 9.14
C GLY A 176 -4.30 -12.75 9.29
N SER A 177 -5.07 -13.52 10.07
CA SER A 177 -4.78 -14.94 10.31
C SER A 177 -5.28 -15.83 9.16
N GLY A 178 -4.60 -16.95 8.93
CA GLY A 178 -5.04 -17.95 7.94
C GLY A 178 -4.69 -17.62 6.49
N LEU A 179 -3.98 -16.52 6.24
CA LEU A 179 -3.51 -16.17 4.91
C LEU A 179 -2.29 -17.03 4.56
N THR A 180 -2.48 -17.97 3.64
CA THR A 180 -1.45 -18.95 3.22
C THR A 180 -0.99 -18.78 1.77
N HIS A 181 -1.59 -17.83 1.06
CA HIS A 181 -1.26 -17.58 -0.34
C HIS A 181 0.20 -17.11 -0.50
N PRO A 182 0.95 -17.53 -1.56
CA PRO A 182 2.34 -17.08 -1.79
C PRO A 182 2.51 -15.56 -1.78
N ARG A 183 1.53 -14.81 -2.28
CA ARG A 183 1.52 -13.34 -2.25
C ARG A 183 1.47 -12.72 -0.85
N ALA A 184 1.22 -13.52 0.18
CA ALA A 184 1.27 -13.03 1.55
C ALA A 184 2.66 -12.52 1.95
N SER A 185 3.71 -12.92 1.25
CA SER A 185 5.08 -12.40 1.48
C SER A 185 5.22 -10.90 1.22
N THR A 186 4.39 -10.33 0.35
CA THR A 186 4.39 -8.90 0.01
C THR A 186 3.25 -8.10 0.66
N LEU A 187 2.35 -8.78 1.38
CA LEU A 187 1.22 -8.19 2.10
C LEU A 187 1.37 -8.41 3.61
N HIS A 188 1.70 -7.36 4.34
CA HIS A 188 1.87 -7.39 5.79
C HIS A 188 0.63 -6.85 6.48
N ILE A 189 -0.09 -7.72 7.22
CA ILE A 189 -1.34 -7.35 7.92
C ILE A 189 -1.07 -7.24 9.42
N TYR A 190 -1.25 -6.05 9.96
CA TYR A 190 -1.00 -5.74 11.36
C TYR A 190 -2.27 -5.89 12.19
N ASN A 191 -2.26 -6.82 13.14
CA ASN A 191 -3.37 -7.08 14.06
C ASN A 191 -3.01 -6.87 15.55
N ASP A 192 -1.74 -6.60 15.85
CA ASP A 192 -1.35 -6.25 17.22
C ASP A 192 -2.04 -4.93 17.63
N PRO A 193 -2.61 -4.83 18.83
CA PRO A 193 -3.20 -3.59 19.32
C PRO A 193 -2.17 -2.48 19.58
N LYS A 194 -0.88 -2.79 19.53
CA LYS A 194 0.20 -1.83 19.78
C LYS A 194 1.24 -1.87 18.68
N MET A 195 1.65 -0.71 18.23
CA MET A 195 2.82 -0.44 17.42
C MET A 195 4.02 -0.12 18.30
N THR A 196 5.21 -0.41 17.83
CA THR A 196 6.47 -0.21 18.58
C THR A 196 7.26 0.91 17.90
N TYR A 197 7.34 2.08 18.54
CA TYR A 197 8.08 3.24 18.03
C TYR A 197 9.53 3.27 18.51
N GLY A 198 9.81 2.63 19.63
CA GLY A 198 11.14 2.53 20.22
C GLY A 198 11.21 1.41 21.26
N PRO A 199 12.37 1.19 21.90
CA PRO A 199 12.57 0.11 22.86
C PRO A 199 11.60 0.14 24.04
N HIS A 200 11.12 1.32 24.37
CA HIS A 200 10.23 1.57 25.51
C HIS A 200 8.95 2.33 25.13
N THR A 201 8.80 2.70 23.86
CA THR A 201 7.67 3.50 23.36
C THR A 201 6.74 2.64 22.54
N LYS A 202 5.51 2.49 23.03
CA LYS A 202 4.42 1.80 22.31
C LYS A 202 3.22 2.72 22.21
N ALA A 203 2.61 2.77 21.04
CA ALA A 203 1.36 3.48 20.78
C ALA A 203 0.24 2.50 20.40
N ASP A 204 -1.00 2.97 20.43
CA ASP A 204 -2.11 2.20 19.86
C ASP A 204 -1.92 2.09 18.33
N THR A 205 -2.20 0.90 17.79
CA THR A 205 -2.14 0.68 16.36
C THR A 205 -3.16 1.56 15.66
N SER A 206 -2.69 2.42 14.78
CA SER A 206 -3.48 3.42 14.09
C SER A 206 -3.03 3.61 12.66
N HIS A 207 -3.91 4.18 11.83
CA HIS A 207 -3.61 4.54 10.45
C HIS A 207 -2.36 5.42 10.32
N GLY A 208 -2.17 6.36 11.23
CA GLY A 208 -1.03 7.29 11.22
C GLY A 208 0.26 6.74 11.82
N GLY A 209 0.29 5.50 12.33
CA GLY A 209 1.45 4.98 13.06
C GLY A 209 2.46 4.18 12.24
N PHE A 210 2.17 3.90 10.96
CA PHE A 210 2.99 2.99 10.15
C PHE A 210 4.43 3.47 9.94
N ASP A 211 4.64 4.74 9.70
CA ASP A 211 5.95 5.36 9.47
C ASP A 211 6.78 5.52 10.76
N ASN A 212 6.14 5.33 11.92
CA ASN A 212 6.79 5.33 13.24
C ASN A 212 6.97 3.91 13.82
N ASP A 213 6.41 2.87 13.20
CA ASP A 213 6.57 1.50 13.71
C ASP A 213 7.89 0.87 13.28
N LEU A 214 8.69 0.43 14.25
CA LEU A 214 10.00 -0.18 14.01
C LEU A 214 9.95 -1.41 13.13
N ASN A 215 8.88 -2.22 13.21
CA ASN A 215 8.76 -3.44 12.41
C ASN A 215 8.43 -3.09 10.95
N VAL A 216 7.51 -2.12 10.73
CA VAL A 216 7.18 -1.61 9.40
C VAL A 216 8.41 -1.03 8.72
N MET A 217 9.10 -0.11 9.40
CA MET A 217 10.27 0.57 8.84
C MET A 217 11.46 -0.38 8.64
N THR A 218 11.67 -1.32 9.57
CA THR A 218 12.71 -2.36 9.41
C THR A 218 12.41 -3.27 8.21
N THR A 219 11.17 -3.72 8.06
CA THR A 219 10.77 -4.56 6.92
C THR A 219 10.92 -3.80 5.61
N THR A 220 10.47 -2.55 5.57
CA THR A 220 10.63 -1.67 4.39
C THR A 220 12.11 -1.51 4.02
N LEU A 221 12.99 -1.25 5.00
CA LEU A 221 14.42 -1.12 4.72
C LEU A 221 15.05 -2.43 4.24
N LYS A 222 14.64 -3.58 4.80
CA LYS A 222 15.11 -4.89 4.32
C LYS A 222 14.72 -5.13 2.87
N ASN A 223 13.48 -4.82 2.50
CA ASN A 223 13.01 -4.93 1.12
C ASN A 223 13.81 -4.03 0.17
N ILE A 224 14.13 -2.80 0.57
CA ILE A 224 15.00 -1.88 -0.20
C ILE A 224 16.41 -2.46 -0.39
N LEU A 225 16.95 -3.09 0.65
CA LEU A 225 18.31 -3.65 0.62
C LEU A 225 18.36 -5.06 0.03
N GLY A 226 17.25 -5.64 -0.39
CA GLY A 226 17.17 -7.02 -0.90
C GLY A 226 17.58 -8.07 0.14
N LEU A 227 17.30 -7.82 1.43
CA LEU A 227 17.66 -8.70 2.54
C LEU A 227 16.52 -9.66 2.90
N ASP A 228 16.88 -10.86 3.32
CA ASP A 228 15.94 -11.82 3.87
C ASP A 228 15.23 -11.30 5.14
N ALA A 229 14.02 -11.79 5.39
CA ALA A 229 13.19 -11.34 6.51
C ALA A 229 13.86 -11.51 7.88
N ASP A 230 14.71 -12.54 8.05
CA ASP A 230 15.46 -12.85 9.28
C ASP A 230 16.85 -12.19 9.34
N ALA A 231 17.29 -11.54 8.26
CA ALA A 231 18.56 -10.83 8.22
C ALA A 231 18.61 -9.72 9.30
N ARG A 232 19.79 -9.50 9.87
CA ARG A 232 20.04 -8.39 10.79
C ARG A 232 20.49 -7.16 10.01
N LEU A 233 19.96 -6.00 10.40
CA LEU A 233 20.49 -4.72 9.92
C LEU A 233 21.76 -4.36 10.70
N ASP A 234 22.79 -3.90 10.00
CA ASP A 234 24.02 -3.41 10.64
C ASP A 234 23.77 -2.18 11.53
N GLN A 235 22.80 -1.36 11.11
CA GLN A 235 22.32 -0.19 11.86
C GLN A 235 20.79 -0.27 11.96
N PRO A 236 20.25 -0.93 13.00
CA PRO A 236 18.81 -1.02 13.20
C PRO A 236 18.24 0.34 13.62
N PHE A 237 16.97 0.57 13.30
CA PHE A 237 16.23 1.67 13.89
C PHE A 237 16.14 1.47 15.40
N ILE A 238 16.38 2.54 16.16
CA ILE A 238 16.37 2.50 17.64
C ILE A 238 15.12 3.21 18.16
N ASP A 239 14.79 4.35 17.58
CA ASP A 239 13.68 5.20 17.99
C ASP A 239 13.16 5.96 16.78
N LEU A 240 11.84 5.94 16.56
CA LEU A 240 11.13 6.63 15.48
C LEU A 240 10.07 7.59 16.04
N ASP A 241 10.06 7.80 17.36
CA ASP A 241 9.15 8.75 18.01
C ASP A 241 9.74 10.17 17.91
N TYR A 242 9.06 11.05 17.17
CA TYR A 242 9.45 12.45 16.96
C TYR A 242 8.51 13.40 17.69
#